data_c2dc0a600b5e75fe4407d2047f5a977e
#
_entry.id   c2dc0a600b5e75fe4407d2047f5a977e
#
_cell.length_a   1.000
_cell.length_b   1.000
_cell.length_c   1.000
_cell.angle_alpha   90.00
_cell.angle_beta   90.00
_cell.angle_gamma   90.00
#
_symmetry.space_group_name_H-M   'P 1'
#
loop_
_entity.id
_entity.type
_entity.pdbx_description
1 polymer ?
#
loop_
_entity_poly.entity_id
_entity_poly.type
_entity_poly.pdbx_seq_one_letter_code
_entity_poly.pdbx_strand_id
1 'polypeptide(L)'
;MSFYKYVGEAWKNPEKNIREIYKQRIIQWNKEEVVVRVERPTRIDRARQLGYKAKKGYVIVRTRIKKGGRSKPRFKGGRSPKRMGVKKITPKKSLQWIAEERVARKYPNLEVLNSYWVG
;
A
#
# COMPACT_ATOMS: atom_id res chain seq x y z
N MET A 1 30.11 -1.98 3.65
CA MET A 1 28.76 -1.38 3.45
C MET A 1 27.69 -2.43 3.72
N SER A 2 26.55 -2.00 4.30
CA SER A 2 25.49 -2.94 4.66
C SER A 2 24.72 -3.41 3.41
N PHE A 3 24.35 -4.69 3.38
CA PHE A 3 23.45 -5.29 2.38
C PHE A 3 22.18 -4.46 2.15
N TYR A 4 21.61 -3.89 3.19
CA TYR A 4 20.40 -3.06 3.10
C TYR A 4 20.57 -1.79 2.27
N LYS A 5 21.75 -1.25 2.18
CA LYS A 5 22.04 -0.10 1.31
C LYS A 5 21.84 -0.47 -0.17
N TYR A 6 22.37 -1.59 -0.60
CA TYR A 6 22.22 -2.07 -1.98
C TYR A 6 20.77 -2.42 -2.32
N VAL A 7 20.05 -3.04 -1.39
CA VAL A 7 18.61 -3.30 -1.57
C VAL A 7 17.83 -1.98 -1.70
N GLY A 8 18.12 -0.99 -0.88
CA GLY A 8 17.48 0.33 -0.96
C GLY A 8 17.79 1.07 -2.26
N GLU A 9 19.01 0.98 -2.76
CA GLU A 9 19.42 1.56 -4.04
C GLU A 9 18.71 0.89 -5.22
N ALA A 10 18.61 -0.45 -5.23
CA ALA A 10 17.87 -1.20 -6.23
C ALA A 10 16.38 -0.84 -6.29
N TRP A 11 15.77 -0.49 -5.16
CA TRP A 11 14.39 -0.01 -5.12
C TRP A 11 14.24 1.43 -5.62
N LYS A 12 15.21 2.28 -5.39
CA LYS A 12 15.20 3.68 -5.85
C LYS A 12 15.42 3.79 -7.36
N ASN A 13 16.44 3.10 -7.85
CA ASN A 13 16.86 3.11 -9.25
C ASN A 13 16.97 1.68 -9.79
N PRO A 14 15.86 0.99 -10.06
CA PRO A 14 15.90 -0.37 -10.51
C PRO A 14 16.49 -0.49 -11.94
N GLU A 15 17.41 -1.40 -12.14
CA GLU A 15 17.90 -1.79 -13.45
C GLU A 15 16.77 -2.36 -14.33
N LYS A 16 16.98 -2.41 -15.65
CA LYS A 16 15.97 -2.85 -16.63
C LYS A 16 15.37 -4.22 -16.27
N ASN A 17 16.19 -5.19 -15.91
CA ASN A 17 15.75 -6.53 -15.54
C ASN A 17 14.91 -6.54 -14.25
N ILE A 18 15.29 -5.73 -13.28
CA ILE A 18 14.56 -5.59 -12.01
C ILE A 18 13.21 -4.91 -12.23
N ARG A 19 13.14 -3.92 -13.11
CA ARG A 19 11.86 -3.27 -13.50
C ARG A 19 10.89 -4.26 -14.10
N GLU A 20 11.37 -5.18 -14.93
CA GLU A 20 10.53 -6.22 -15.52
C GLU A 20 9.95 -7.15 -14.46
N ILE A 21 10.76 -7.59 -13.50
CA ILE A 21 10.33 -8.40 -12.38
C ILE A 21 9.26 -7.66 -11.55
N TYR A 22 9.43 -6.37 -11.31
CA TYR A 22 8.43 -5.57 -10.57
C TYR A 22 7.10 -5.48 -11.32
N LYS A 23 7.11 -5.31 -12.64
CA LYS A 23 5.90 -5.33 -13.47
C LYS A 23 5.17 -6.65 -13.38
N GLN A 24 5.90 -7.77 -13.51
CA GLN A 24 5.33 -9.11 -13.40
C GLN A 24 4.70 -9.36 -12.02
N ARG A 25 5.35 -8.91 -10.95
CA ARG A 25 4.80 -8.98 -9.59
C ARG A 25 3.50 -8.21 -9.46
N ILE A 26 3.43 -6.98 -9.98
CA ILE A 26 2.20 -6.17 -9.94
C ILE A 26 1.07 -6.86 -10.69
N ILE A 27 1.33 -7.45 -11.85
CA ILE A 27 0.33 -8.21 -12.63
C ILE A 27 -0.18 -9.40 -11.81
N GLN A 28 0.72 -10.14 -11.17
CA GLN A 28 0.35 -11.25 -10.30
C GLN A 28 -0.47 -10.79 -9.09
N TRP A 29 -0.03 -9.76 -8.39
CA TRP A 29 -0.72 -9.23 -7.21
C TRP A 29 -2.12 -8.68 -7.52
N ASN A 30 -2.33 -8.20 -8.74
CA ASN A 30 -3.66 -7.77 -9.20
C ASN A 30 -4.64 -8.93 -9.39
N LYS A 31 -4.16 -10.15 -9.58
CA LYS A 31 -4.98 -11.36 -9.69
C LYS A 31 -5.27 -12.02 -8.33
N GLU A 32 -4.45 -11.73 -7.32
CA GLU A 32 -4.59 -12.27 -5.98
C GLU A 32 -5.68 -11.56 -5.18
N GLU A 33 -6.01 -12.09 -4.00
CA GLU A 33 -6.92 -11.42 -3.07
C GLU A 33 -6.41 -10.03 -2.65
N VAL A 34 -7.34 -9.20 -2.18
CA VAL A 34 -7.04 -7.83 -1.75
C VAL A 34 -6.11 -7.79 -0.54
N VAL A 35 -6.26 -8.75 0.37
CA VAL A 35 -5.44 -8.85 1.60
C VAL A 35 -4.84 -10.24 1.67
N VAL A 36 -3.52 -10.34 1.54
CA VAL A 36 -2.77 -11.60 1.50
C VAL A 36 -1.68 -11.59 2.55
N ARG A 37 -1.59 -12.66 3.34
CA ARG A 37 -0.45 -12.88 4.24
C ARG A 37 0.76 -13.31 3.44
N VAL A 38 1.92 -12.71 3.72
CA VAL A 38 3.19 -12.98 3.05
C VAL A 38 4.19 -13.52 4.07
N GLU A 39 4.96 -14.53 3.69
CA GLU A 39 5.95 -15.12 4.59
C GLU A 39 7.16 -14.23 4.84
N ARG A 40 7.57 -13.49 3.82
CA ARG A 40 8.75 -12.61 3.87
C ARG A 40 8.40 -11.21 3.39
N PRO A 41 8.99 -10.17 3.99
CA PRO A 41 8.76 -8.80 3.53
C PRO A 41 9.35 -8.60 2.12
N THR A 42 8.59 -7.96 1.25
CA THR A 42 9.04 -7.65 -0.13
C THR A 42 10.22 -6.68 -0.14
N ARG A 43 10.24 -5.74 0.80
CA ARG A 43 11.34 -4.81 1.02
C ARG A 43 11.89 -4.99 2.43
N ILE A 44 12.88 -5.86 2.57
CA ILE A 44 13.48 -6.18 3.87
C ILE A 44 14.15 -4.97 4.54
N ASP A 45 14.79 -4.11 3.77
CA ASP A 45 15.41 -2.87 4.23
C ASP A 45 14.37 -1.95 4.88
N ARG A 46 13.28 -1.68 4.19
CA ARG A 46 12.21 -0.81 4.69
C ARG A 46 11.45 -1.42 5.85
N ALA A 47 11.14 -2.71 5.77
CA ALA A 47 10.46 -3.42 6.85
C ALA A 47 11.24 -3.34 8.16
N ARG A 48 12.54 -3.59 8.13
CA ARG A 48 13.40 -3.53 9.33
C ARG A 48 13.58 -2.11 9.87
N GLN A 49 13.66 -1.11 9.01
CA GLN A 49 13.67 0.30 9.43
C GLN A 49 12.39 0.69 10.21
N LEU A 50 11.27 0.07 9.85
CA LEU A 50 9.96 0.29 10.48
C LEU A 50 9.70 -0.63 11.69
N GLY A 51 10.67 -1.41 12.12
CA GLY A 51 10.59 -2.22 13.33
C GLY A 51 10.27 -3.70 13.13
N TYR A 52 10.24 -4.20 11.89
CA TYR A 52 10.03 -5.62 11.63
C TYR A 52 11.17 -6.49 12.22
N LYS A 53 10.78 -7.58 12.86
CA LYS A 53 11.69 -8.62 13.36
C LYS A 53 11.23 -9.98 12.85
N ALA A 54 12.18 -10.80 12.36
CA ALA A 54 11.91 -12.14 11.85
C ALA A 54 11.76 -13.15 12.99
N LYS A 55 10.73 -12.98 13.81
CA LYS A 55 10.40 -13.88 14.94
C LYS A 55 8.90 -14.13 15.00
N LYS A 56 8.48 -15.13 15.76
CA LYS A 56 7.05 -15.40 16.03
C LYS A 56 6.38 -14.15 16.63
N GLY A 57 5.14 -13.89 16.24
CA GLY A 57 4.39 -12.70 16.65
C GLY A 57 4.42 -11.56 15.66
N TYR A 58 5.35 -11.54 14.71
CA TYR A 58 5.41 -10.55 13.63
C TYR A 58 4.88 -11.16 12.33
N VAL A 59 3.91 -10.52 11.73
CA VAL A 59 3.23 -10.96 10.50
C VAL A 59 3.33 -9.87 9.46
N ILE A 60 3.61 -10.26 8.22
CA ILE A 60 3.60 -9.36 7.05
C ILE A 60 2.34 -9.64 6.24
N VAL A 61 1.63 -8.57 5.93
CA VAL A 61 0.41 -8.63 5.12
C VAL A 61 0.51 -7.62 3.98
N ARG A 62 0.26 -8.09 2.75
CA ARG A 62 0.14 -7.23 1.60
C ARG A 62 -1.33 -6.90 1.35
N THR A 63 -1.65 -5.62 1.19
CA THR A 63 -3.00 -5.18 0.84
C THR A 63 -2.97 -4.27 -0.38
N ARG A 64 -4.02 -4.34 -1.19
CA ARG A 64 -4.16 -3.58 -2.42
C ARG A 64 -5.23 -2.50 -2.29
N ILE A 65 -4.89 -1.29 -2.72
CA ILE A 65 -5.77 -0.14 -2.78
C ILE A 65 -5.81 0.39 -4.21
N LYS A 66 -6.97 0.77 -4.69
CA LYS A 66 -7.11 1.42 -5.99
C LYS A 66 -6.44 2.79 -6.00
N LYS A 67 -5.80 3.12 -7.11
CA LYS A 67 -5.25 4.45 -7.36
C LYS A 67 -6.34 5.52 -7.48
N GLY A 68 -5.95 6.77 -7.31
CA GLY A 68 -6.79 7.93 -7.54
C GLY A 68 -7.48 8.44 -6.29
N GLY A 69 -8.19 9.54 -6.48
CA GLY A 69 -8.93 10.21 -5.44
C GLY A 69 -10.38 9.73 -5.31
N ARG A 70 -11.11 10.40 -4.47
CA ARG A 70 -12.54 10.16 -4.30
C ARG A 70 -13.30 10.55 -5.57
N SER A 71 -14.22 9.69 -6.02
CA SER A 71 -15.19 10.05 -7.05
C SER A 71 -16.05 11.21 -6.56
N LYS A 72 -16.07 12.29 -7.33
CA LYS A 72 -16.82 13.49 -6.98
C LYS A 72 -18.24 13.40 -7.49
N PRO A 73 -19.26 13.86 -6.72
CA PRO A 73 -20.64 13.86 -7.19
C PRO A 73 -20.79 14.81 -8.39
N ARG A 74 -21.62 14.41 -9.34
CA ARG A 74 -21.94 15.23 -10.51
C ARG A 74 -23.25 15.98 -10.28
N PHE A 75 -23.31 17.20 -10.78
CA PHE A 75 -24.52 18.00 -10.76
C PHE A 75 -25.57 17.40 -11.71
N LYS A 76 -26.83 17.51 -11.33
CA LYS A 76 -27.98 17.14 -12.15
C LYS A 76 -28.98 18.30 -12.19
N GLY A 77 -29.61 18.52 -13.37
CA GLY A 77 -30.65 19.53 -13.54
C GLY A 77 -30.18 20.99 -13.34
N GLY A 78 -28.93 21.31 -13.70
CA GLY A 78 -28.37 22.66 -13.57
C GLY A 78 -28.16 23.14 -12.13
N ARG A 79 -28.41 22.30 -11.14
CA ARG A 79 -28.22 22.64 -9.72
C ARG A 79 -26.81 22.31 -9.27
N SER A 80 -26.17 23.25 -8.56
CA SER A 80 -24.86 23.12 -7.94
C SER A 80 -24.94 23.28 -6.42
N PRO A 81 -25.47 22.29 -5.69
CA PRO A 81 -25.57 22.36 -4.22
C PRO A 81 -24.18 22.51 -3.60
N LYS A 82 -24.09 23.26 -2.50
CA LYS A 82 -22.85 23.51 -1.78
C LYS A 82 -22.12 22.21 -1.39
N ARG A 83 -22.87 21.15 -1.02
CA ARG A 83 -22.34 19.84 -0.65
C ARG A 83 -21.83 18.99 -1.84
N MET A 84 -22.17 19.36 -3.07
CA MET A 84 -21.71 18.74 -4.30
C MET A 84 -20.55 19.51 -4.96
N GLY A 85 -20.01 20.54 -4.31
CA GLY A 85 -18.89 21.32 -4.80
C GLY A 85 -17.64 20.49 -5.05
N VAL A 86 -17.15 20.47 -6.30
CA VAL A 86 -16.01 19.65 -6.72
C VAL A 86 -14.72 20.01 -6.01
N LYS A 87 -14.49 21.30 -5.71
CA LYS A 87 -13.23 21.81 -5.15
C LYS A 87 -13.01 21.40 -3.68
N LYS A 88 -14.06 21.24 -2.88
CA LYS A 88 -13.97 21.02 -1.43
C LYS A 88 -14.15 19.54 -1.03
N ILE A 89 -14.43 18.64 -1.97
CA ILE A 89 -14.63 17.23 -1.69
C ILE A 89 -13.31 16.49 -1.85
N THR A 90 -12.64 16.27 -0.74
CA THR A 90 -11.39 15.50 -0.67
C THR A 90 -11.53 14.34 0.32
N PRO A 91 -10.82 13.22 0.11
CA PRO A 91 -10.79 12.14 1.08
C PRO A 91 -10.16 12.61 2.39
N LYS A 92 -10.73 12.22 3.51
CA LYS A 92 -10.19 12.54 4.84
C LYS A 92 -8.96 11.70 5.19
N LYS A 93 -8.93 10.46 4.71
CA LYS A 93 -7.87 9.48 5.01
C LYS A 93 -6.95 9.30 3.81
N SER A 94 -5.64 9.12 4.05
CA SER A 94 -4.69 8.72 3.02
C SER A 94 -4.95 7.28 2.54
N LEU A 95 -4.48 6.94 1.35
CA LEU A 95 -4.57 5.56 0.85
C LEU A 95 -3.83 4.57 1.76
N GLN A 96 -2.70 4.98 2.31
CA GLN A 96 -1.94 4.19 3.27
C GLN A 96 -2.77 3.90 4.53
N TRP A 97 -3.43 4.89 5.08
CA TRP A 97 -4.30 4.72 6.24
C TRP A 97 -5.46 3.76 5.95
N ILE A 98 -6.10 3.88 4.78
CA ILE A 98 -7.16 2.97 4.35
C ILE A 98 -6.65 1.53 4.26
N ALA A 99 -5.43 1.33 3.74
CA ALA A 99 -4.78 0.03 3.67
C ALA A 99 -4.60 -0.59 5.07
N GLU A 100 -4.06 0.18 6.00
CA GLU A 100 -3.86 -0.23 7.39
C GLU A 100 -5.18 -0.62 8.08
N GLU A 101 -6.24 0.17 7.89
CA GLU A 101 -7.56 -0.14 8.44
C GLU A 101 -8.18 -1.42 7.87
N ARG A 102 -7.97 -1.70 6.59
CA ARG A 102 -8.46 -2.94 5.97
C ARG A 102 -7.77 -4.17 6.54
N VAL A 103 -6.47 -4.08 6.78
CA VAL A 103 -5.71 -5.16 7.43
C VAL A 103 -6.15 -5.33 8.87
N ALA A 104 -6.30 -4.26 9.63
CA ALA A 104 -6.77 -4.30 11.02
C ALA A 104 -8.14 -4.98 11.16
N ARG A 105 -9.05 -4.75 10.23
CA ARG A 105 -10.37 -5.42 10.23
C ARG A 105 -10.29 -6.91 9.92
N LYS A 106 -9.36 -7.33 9.05
CA LYS A 106 -9.17 -8.77 8.73
C LYS A 106 -8.46 -9.54 9.85
N TYR A 107 -7.61 -8.87 10.61
CA TYR A 107 -6.82 -9.46 11.71
C TYR A 107 -7.08 -8.75 13.03
N PRO A 108 -8.26 -8.94 13.66
CA PRO A 108 -8.62 -8.21 14.88
C PRO A 108 -7.77 -8.56 16.10
N ASN A 109 -7.09 -9.72 16.10
CA ASN A 109 -6.18 -10.16 17.14
C ASN A 109 -4.75 -9.62 17.01
N LEU A 110 -4.47 -8.88 15.94
CA LEU A 110 -3.16 -8.29 15.65
C LEU A 110 -3.27 -6.76 15.58
N GLU A 111 -2.19 -6.09 15.94
CA GLU A 111 -2.07 -4.66 15.85
C GLU A 111 -1.20 -4.27 14.64
N VAL A 112 -1.63 -3.31 13.85
CA VAL A 112 -0.85 -2.78 12.73
C VAL A 112 0.22 -1.83 13.30
N LEU A 113 1.48 -2.23 13.21
CA LEU A 113 2.61 -1.43 13.67
C LEU A 113 2.99 -0.34 12.68
N ASN A 114 3.22 -0.73 11.44
CA ASN A 114 3.62 0.16 10.36
C ASN A 114 3.25 -0.40 9.00
N SER A 115 3.42 0.43 7.97
CA SER A 115 3.20 0.06 6.58
C SER A 115 4.19 0.76 5.64
N TYR A 116 4.40 0.18 4.46
CA TYR A 116 5.23 0.75 3.41
C TYR A 116 4.74 0.35 2.02
N TRP A 117 5.08 1.16 1.03
CA TRP A 117 4.68 0.94 -0.36
C TRP A 117 5.58 -0.07 -1.07
N VAL A 118 4.99 -0.93 -1.92
CA VAL A 118 5.70 -1.97 -2.68
C VAL A 118 5.37 -2.03 -4.19
N GLY A 119 4.33 -1.33 -4.64
CA GLY A 119 3.95 -1.32 -6.05
C GLY A 119 2.67 -0.58 -6.37
#